data_c8670337f47aab6f0f8fc9e4db456cd4
#
_entry.id   c8670337f47aab6f0f8fc9e4db456cd4
#
_cell.length_a   1.000
_cell.length_b   1.000
_cell.length_c   1.000
_cell.angle_alpha   90.00
_cell.angle_beta   90.00
_cell.angle_gamma   90.00
#
_symmetry.space_group_name_H-M   'P 1'
#
loop_
_entity.id
_entity.type
_entity.pdbx_description
1 polymer ?
#
loop_
_entity_poly.entity_id
_entity_poly.type
_entity_poly.pdbx_seq_one_letter_code
_entity_poly.pdbx_strand_id
1 'polypeptide(L)'
;ARLVIRRGVARLLSSRRATDREFATRLRTLTSLAESATRLIVWILAGLTILAVFGVPIGPLLASAGVAGLAVGLGAQTLIRDIIGGIFIILEDQFHVGDVITVNAISGQVESLTLRYTALRTLDGAYVVIPNGEIRIVQNLSRDWARAVIDVAVTPEEDVDRVVVVLRALLAGLPNDPVLGPLVLEPGEVLGVEAIGPQQATVRLAVKTRPLEQWRVARELRRRILLALREAGVSAPYPRTVTIIQPPDSAEPSPS
;
A
#
# COMPACT_ATOMS: atom_id res chain seq x y z
N ALA A 1 -21.59 20.39 28.38
CA ALA A 1 -21.35 20.08 26.97
C ALA A 1 -20.85 21.29 26.17
N ARG A 2 -21.59 22.43 26.09
CA ARG A 2 -21.20 23.64 25.31
C ARG A 2 -19.81 24.19 25.64
N LEU A 3 -19.40 24.22 26.90
CA LEU A 3 -18.10 24.74 27.35
C LEU A 3 -16.94 23.82 26.94
N VAL A 4 -17.16 22.51 26.93
CA VAL A 4 -16.13 21.52 26.55
C VAL A 4 -15.91 21.56 25.05
N ILE A 5 -16.98 21.61 24.24
CA ILE A 5 -16.89 21.71 22.77
C ILE A 5 -16.19 23.01 22.36
N ARG A 6 -16.56 24.15 22.95
CA ARG A 6 -15.92 25.45 22.66
C ARG A 6 -14.45 25.50 23.07
N ARG A 7 -14.07 24.90 24.20
CA ARG A 7 -12.67 24.82 24.64
C ARG A 7 -11.84 23.90 23.74
N GLY A 8 -12.38 22.78 23.28
CA GLY A 8 -11.74 21.89 22.31
C GLY A 8 -11.47 22.58 20.98
N VAL A 9 -12.47 23.25 20.42
CA VAL A 9 -12.36 24.00 19.16
C VAL A 9 -11.40 25.19 19.29
N ALA A 10 -11.41 25.92 20.41
CA ALA A 10 -10.49 27.02 20.65
C ALA A 10 -9.02 26.55 20.68
N ARG A 11 -8.74 25.38 21.27
CA ARG A 11 -7.38 24.80 21.27
C ARG A 11 -6.93 24.36 19.87
N LEU A 12 -7.82 23.81 19.05
CA LEU A 12 -7.52 23.43 17.65
C LEU A 12 -7.26 24.66 16.77
N LEU A 13 -7.95 25.75 17.00
CA LEU A 13 -7.77 27.01 16.26
C LEU A 13 -6.47 27.75 16.66
N SER A 14 -6.00 27.60 17.89
CA SER A 14 -4.77 28.25 18.36
C SER A 14 -3.49 27.56 17.88
N SER A 15 -3.56 26.28 17.47
CA SER A 15 -2.38 25.51 17.09
C SER A 15 -2.02 25.60 15.59
N ARG A 16 -2.90 26.14 14.72
CA ARG A 16 -2.60 26.39 13.31
C ARG A 16 -2.78 27.87 12.99
N ARG A 17 -1.75 28.49 12.40
CA ARG A 17 -1.79 29.89 11.94
C ARG A 17 -3.01 30.09 11.03
N ALA A 18 -3.79 31.11 11.33
CA ALA A 18 -5.06 31.46 10.69
C ALA A 18 -4.90 31.88 9.21
N THR A 19 -4.54 30.95 8.32
CA THR A 19 -4.42 31.26 6.90
C THR A 19 -5.67 30.86 6.10
N ASP A 20 -6.60 30.07 6.69
CA ASP A 20 -7.78 29.61 5.95
C ASP A 20 -9.10 30.04 6.60
N ARG A 21 -9.63 31.18 6.10
CA ARG A 21 -11.02 31.59 6.38
C ARG A 21 -12.02 30.46 6.06
N GLU A 22 -11.74 29.67 5.03
CA GLU A 22 -12.55 28.50 4.66
C GLU A 22 -12.54 27.41 5.73
N PHE A 23 -11.38 27.09 6.32
CA PHE A 23 -11.28 26.10 7.38
C PHE A 23 -12.04 26.53 8.63
N ALA A 24 -11.92 27.80 9.02
CA ALA A 24 -12.67 28.35 10.14
C ALA A 24 -14.20 28.32 9.90
N THR A 25 -14.65 28.55 8.67
CA THR A 25 -16.07 28.46 8.31
C THR A 25 -16.58 27.03 8.38
N ARG A 26 -15.83 26.04 7.85
CA ARG A 26 -16.17 24.62 7.94
C ARG A 26 -16.26 24.14 9.40
N LEU A 27 -15.30 24.55 10.24
CA LEU A 27 -15.33 24.22 11.68
C LEU A 27 -16.55 24.82 12.39
N ARG A 28 -16.93 26.06 12.07
CA ARG A 28 -18.14 26.69 12.64
C ARG A 28 -19.41 25.92 12.26
N THR A 29 -19.52 25.52 11.00
CA THR A 29 -20.67 24.72 10.54
C THR A 29 -20.75 23.38 11.26
N LEU A 30 -19.63 22.64 11.37
CA LEU A 30 -19.59 21.38 12.10
C LEU A 30 -19.91 21.55 13.58
N THR A 31 -19.41 22.62 14.22
CA THR A 31 -19.69 22.92 15.63
C THR A 31 -21.19 23.24 15.83
N SER A 32 -21.80 24.01 14.91
CA SER A 32 -23.22 24.34 14.98
C SER A 32 -24.13 23.11 14.80
N LEU A 33 -23.73 22.18 13.91
CA LEU A 33 -24.43 20.90 13.73
C LEU A 33 -24.33 20.03 15.00
N ALA A 34 -23.12 19.89 15.58
CA ALA A 34 -22.91 19.14 16.81
C ALA A 34 -23.68 19.74 18.00
N GLU A 35 -23.71 21.09 18.14
CA GLU A 35 -24.51 21.78 19.15
C GLU A 35 -26.02 21.55 18.95
N SER A 36 -26.49 21.53 17.70
CA SER A 36 -27.89 21.31 17.38
C SER A 36 -28.33 19.88 17.67
N ALA A 37 -27.49 18.89 17.28
CA ALA A 37 -27.72 17.48 17.58
C ALA A 37 -27.74 17.24 19.11
N THR A 38 -26.78 17.81 19.84
CA THR A 38 -26.75 17.71 21.31
C THR A 38 -28.00 18.32 21.96
N ARG A 39 -28.46 19.49 21.48
CA ARG A 39 -29.70 20.11 21.95
C ARG A 39 -30.90 19.23 21.70
N LEU A 40 -31.04 18.66 20.50
CA LEU A 40 -32.13 17.76 20.15
C LEU A 40 -32.18 16.57 21.11
N ILE A 41 -31.06 15.91 21.36
CA ILE A 41 -30.98 14.77 22.29
C ILE A 41 -31.39 15.18 23.70
N VAL A 42 -30.89 16.32 24.20
CA VAL A 42 -31.25 16.83 25.55
C VAL A 42 -32.74 17.12 25.64
N TRP A 43 -33.35 17.74 24.62
CA TRP A 43 -34.78 18.01 24.62
C TRP A 43 -35.63 16.73 24.56
N ILE A 44 -35.21 15.72 23.78
CA ILE A 44 -35.88 14.41 23.76
C ILE A 44 -35.81 13.75 25.14
N LEU A 45 -34.65 13.71 25.77
CA LEU A 45 -34.48 13.11 27.09
C LEU A 45 -35.30 13.87 28.17
N ALA A 46 -35.28 15.20 28.15
CA ALA A 46 -36.05 16.02 29.06
C ALA A 46 -37.56 15.78 28.87
N GLY A 47 -38.03 15.73 27.62
CA GLY A 47 -39.44 15.43 27.31
C GLY A 47 -39.88 14.06 27.81
N LEU A 48 -39.07 13.01 27.56
CA LEU A 48 -39.32 11.66 28.06
C LEU A 48 -39.36 11.61 29.59
N THR A 49 -38.45 12.32 30.26
CA THR A 49 -38.42 12.39 31.74
C THR A 49 -39.69 13.06 32.28
N ILE A 50 -40.13 14.17 31.68
CA ILE A 50 -41.35 14.86 32.06
C ILE A 50 -42.57 13.95 31.89
N LEU A 51 -42.70 13.27 30.74
CA LEU A 51 -43.80 12.34 30.48
C LEU A 51 -43.82 11.20 31.51
N ALA A 52 -42.66 10.67 31.89
CA ALA A 52 -42.55 9.64 32.91
C ALA A 52 -43.05 10.11 34.29
N VAL A 53 -42.72 11.35 34.68
CA VAL A 53 -43.18 11.95 35.95
C VAL A 53 -44.70 12.11 35.96
N PHE A 54 -45.33 12.40 34.80
CA PHE A 54 -46.80 12.47 34.67
C PHE A 54 -47.47 11.10 34.54
N GLY A 55 -46.75 9.99 34.71
CA GLY A 55 -47.30 8.65 34.68
C GLY A 55 -47.63 8.13 33.27
N VAL A 56 -47.18 8.82 32.21
CA VAL A 56 -47.39 8.35 30.84
C VAL A 56 -46.47 7.15 30.57
N PRO A 57 -46.97 6.04 29.99
CA PRO A 57 -46.15 4.89 29.68
C PRO A 57 -45.14 5.24 28.58
N ILE A 58 -43.86 5.45 28.95
CA ILE A 58 -42.78 5.81 28.03
C ILE A 58 -42.19 4.61 27.27
N GLY A 59 -42.60 3.37 27.62
CA GLY A 59 -42.09 2.14 26.99
C GLY A 59 -42.14 2.15 25.45
N PRO A 60 -43.32 2.42 24.83
CA PRO A 60 -43.42 2.50 23.37
C PRO A 60 -42.56 3.60 22.74
N LEU A 61 -42.37 4.73 23.44
CA LEU A 61 -41.54 5.84 22.98
C LEU A 61 -40.06 5.47 23.02
N LEU A 62 -39.62 4.78 24.08
CA LEU A 62 -38.27 4.25 24.18
C LEU A 62 -38.00 3.17 23.13
N ALA A 63 -38.98 2.29 22.86
CA ALA A 63 -38.84 1.29 21.81
C ALA A 63 -38.67 1.94 20.42
N SER A 64 -39.47 2.93 20.07
CA SER A 64 -39.37 3.66 18.82
C SER A 64 -38.07 4.47 18.71
N ALA A 65 -37.61 5.10 19.79
CA ALA A 65 -36.34 5.77 19.87
C ALA A 65 -35.17 4.79 19.71
N GLY A 66 -35.29 3.55 20.23
CA GLY A 66 -34.33 2.48 20.05
C GLY A 66 -34.18 2.05 18.58
N VAL A 67 -35.30 1.89 17.86
CA VAL A 67 -35.29 1.59 16.42
C VAL A 67 -34.66 2.73 15.63
N ALA A 68 -34.99 3.99 15.94
CA ALA A 68 -34.35 5.15 15.32
C ALA A 68 -32.83 5.20 15.60
N GLY A 69 -32.43 4.90 16.86
CA GLY A 69 -31.03 4.81 17.25
C GLY A 69 -30.25 3.71 16.47
N LEU A 70 -30.87 2.55 16.26
CA LEU A 70 -30.31 1.47 15.44
C LEU A 70 -30.10 1.91 13.99
N ALA A 71 -31.10 2.59 13.40
CA ALA A 71 -30.98 3.10 12.03
C ALA A 71 -29.82 4.11 11.87
N VAL A 72 -29.67 5.04 12.82
CA VAL A 72 -28.55 5.99 12.87
C VAL A 72 -27.24 5.26 13.08
N GLY A 73 -27.17 4.25 13.96
CA GLY A 73 -25.99 3.43 14.22
C GLY A 73 -25.52 2.67 12.98
N LEU A 74 -26.44 2.04 12.25
CA LEU A 74 -26.15 1.38 10.98
C LEU A 74 -25.67 2.38 9.92
N GLY A 75 -26.27 3.57 9.85
CA GLY A 75 -25.82 4.64 8.96
C GLY A 75 -24.42 5.19 9.28
N ALA A 76 -24.01 5.16 10.56
CA ALA A 76 -22.71 5.62 11.02
C ALA A 76 -21.64 4.50 11.07
N GLN A 77 -21.97 3.26 10.77
CA GLN A 77 -21.11 2.08 10.95
C GLN A 77 -19.78 2.21 10.23
N THR A 78 -19.78 2.71 8.99
CA THR A 78 -18.54 2.89 8.20
C THR A 78 -17.63 3.93 8.84
N LEU A 79 -18.17 5.05 9.31
CA LEU A 79 -17.39 6.09 9.99
C LEU A 79 -16.75 5.56 11.27
N ILE A 80 -17.49 4.77 12.06
CA ILE A 80 -16.95 4.16 13.27
C ILE A 80 -15.85 3.17 12.93
N ARG A 81 -16.03 2.35 11.90
CA ARG A 81 -15.01 1.41 11.41
C ARG A 81 -13.74 2.13 10.97
N ASP A 82 -13.87 3.24 10.23
CA ASP A 82 -12.73 4.02 9.78
C ASP A 82 -11.92 4.58 10.95
N ILE A 83 -12.60 5.15 11.95
CA ILE A 83 -11.94 5.74 13.12
C ILE A 83 -11.24 4.66 13.95
N ILE A 84 -11.92 3.54 14.22
CA ILE A 84 -11.33 2.43 14.97
C ILE A 84 -10.14 1.86 14.20
N GLY A 85 -10.25 1.66 12.88
CA GLY A 85 -9.13 1.22 12.03
C GLY A 85 -7.94 2.16 12.13
N GLY A 86 -8.17 3.48 12.04
CA GLY A 86 -7.10 4.46 12.16
C GLY A 86 -6.43 4.48 13.54
N ILE A 87 -7.20 4.28 14.61
CA ILE A 87 -6.65 4.15 15.96
C ILE A 87 -5.71 2.94 16.06
N PHE A 88 -6.13 1.76 15.56
CA PHE A 88 -5.30 0.56 15.61
C PHE A 88 -4.06 0.68 14.71
N ILE A 89 -4.16 1.25 13.52
CA ILE A 89 -3.00 1.52 12.66
C ILE A 89 -1.93 2.32 13.40
N ILE A 90 -2.35 3.36 14.15
CA ILE A 90 -1.44 4.22 14.92
C ILE A 90 -0.91 3.52 16.17
N LEU A 91 -1.77 2.83 16.94
CA LEU A 91 -1.37 2.17 18.18
C LEU A 91 -0.44 0.97 17.96
N GLU A 92 -0.69 0.20 16.89
CA GLU A 92 0.11 -0.98 16.53
C GLU A 92 1.32 -0.63 15.68
N ASP A 93 1.46 0.64 15.31
CA ASP A 93 2.59 1.12 14.56
C ASP A 93 2.78 0.37 13.22
N GLN A 94 1.68 0.15 12.48
CA GLN A 94 1.71 -0.65 11.26
C GLN A 94 2.49 0.04 10.14
N PHE A 95 2.35 1.35 10.00
CA PHE A 95 3.10 2.20 9.07
C PHE A 95 3.03 3.68 9.47
N HIS A 96 3.95 4.49 8.95
CA HIS A 96 4.07 5.93 9.20
C HIS A 96 3.97 6.77 7.93
N VAL A 97 3.83 8.09 8.12
CA VAL A 97 4.02 9.06 7.02
C VAL A 97 5.46 8.97 6.52
N GLY A 98 5.60 8.80 5.21
CA GLY A 98 6.88 8.57 4.53
C GLY A 98 7.14 7.13 4.13
N ASP A 99 6.47 6.15 4.75
CA ASP A 99 6.56 4.75 4.32
C ASP A 99 5.95 4.54 2.93
N VAL A 100 6.46 3.54 2.23
CA VAL A 100 5.82 3.03 1.01
C VAL A 100 5.06 1.77 1.35
N ILE A 101 3.75 1.83 1.14
CA ILE A 101 2.85 0.71 1.43
C ILE A 101 2.05 0.31 0.20
N THR A 102 1.56 -0.92 0.20
CA THR A 102 0.57 -1.41 -0.76
C THR A 102 -0.70 -1.80 -0.02
N VAL A 103 -1.82 -1.20 -0.42
CA VAL A 103 -3.16 -1.48 0.09
C VAL A 103 -4.09 -1.69 -1.09
N ASN A 104 -4.86 -2.79 -1.11
CA ASN A 104 -5.83 -3.08 -2.19
C ASN A 104 -5.21 -2.97 -3.59
N ALA A 105 -3.99 -3.50 -3.79
CA ALA A 105 -3.20 -3.42 -5.03
C ALA A 105 -2.74 -2.01 -5.43
N ILE A 106 -2.95 -0.99 -4.62
CA ILE A 106 -2.46 0.37 -4.83
C ILE A 106 -1.19 0.56 -4.00
N SER A 107 -0.07 0.83 -4.66
CA SER A 107 1.21 1.12 -4.01
C SER A 107 1.50 2.61 -4.03
N GLY A 108 1.93 3.16 -2.90
CA GLY A 108 2.29 4.58 -2.80
C GLY A 108 2.97 4.93 -1.49
N GLN A 109 3.57 6.11 -1.48
CA GLN A 109 4.13 6.68 -0.26
C GLN A 109 3.02 7.31 0.58
N VAL A 110 3.02 7.03 1.87
CA VAL A 110 2.08 7.64 2.83
C VAL A 110 2.40 9.12 2.97
N GLU A 111 1.51 9.98 2.49
CA GLU A 111 1.61 11.44 2.63
C GLU A 111 0.92 11.94 3.90
N SER A 112 -0.18 11.31 4.27
CA SER A 112 -0.93 11.71 5.45
C SER A 112 -1.63 10.50 6.07
N LEU A 113 -1.59 10.43 7.39
CA LEU A 113 -2.29 9.45 8.21
C LEU A 113 -3.17 10.21 9.20
N THR A 114 -4.48 9.98 9.14
CA THR A 114 -5.48 10.57 10.03
C THR A 114 -6.26 9.46 10.72
N LEU A 115 -7.12 9.79 11.68
CA LEU A 115 -7.99 8.80 12.33
C LEU A 115 -8.97 8.15 11.34
N ARG A 116 -9.39 8.84 10.28
CA ARG A 116 -10.42 8.35 9.36
C ARG A 116 -9.87 7.80 8.06
N TYR A 117 -8.79 8.34 7.55
CA TYR A 117 -8.23 7.96 6.25
C TYR A 117 -6.71 8.02 6.25
N THR A 118 -6.12 7.23 5.38
CA THR A 118 -4.72 7.28 4.97
C THR A 118 -4.65 7.79 3.53
N ALA A 119 -3.76 8.73 3.25
CA ALA A 119 -3.54 9.24 1.90
C ALA A 119 -2.18 8.77 1.38
N LEU A 120 -2.19 8.24 0.16
CA LEU A 120 -1.02 7.73 -0.54
C LEU A 120 -0.71 8.61 -1.76
N ARG A 121 0.58 8.78 -2.04
CA ARG A 121 1.06 9.30 -3.32
C ARG A 121 1.65 8.15 -4.12
N THR A 122 1.07 7.84 -5.27
CA THR A 122 1.58 6.79 -6.14
C THR A 122 2.82 7.25 -6.92
N LEU A 123 3.52 6.33 -7.57
CA LEU A 123 4.74 6.66 -8.32
C LEU A 123 4.47 7.61 -9.50
N ASP A 124 3.30 7.54 -10.11
CA ASP A 124 2.82 8.42 -11.18
C ASP A 124 2.24 9.76 -10.68
N GLY A 125 2.29 10.00 -9.35
CA GLY A 125 1.87 11.26 -8.74
C GLY A 125 0.40 11.35 -8.36
N ALA A 126 -0.39 10.29 -8.52
CA ALA A 126 -1.79 10.30 -8.11
C ALA A 126 -1.93 10.35 -6.57
N TYR A 127 -2.86 11.18 -6.09
CA TYR A 127 -3.21 11.29 -4.67
C TYR A 127 -4.41 10.40 -4.38
N VAL A 128 -4.19 9.32 -3.65
CA VAL A 128 -5.22 8.31 -3.34
C VAL A 128 -5.57 8.39 -1.87
N VAL A 129 -6.86 8.54 -1.57
CA VAL A 129 -7.39 8.58 -0.19
C VAL A 129 -8.13 7.29 0.08
N ILE A 130 -7.68 6.55 1.08
CA ILE A 130 -8.24 5.25 1.47
C ILE A 130 -8.83 5.40 2.88
N PRO A 131 -10.13 5.15 3.09
CA PRO A 131 -10.72 5.06 4.42
C PRO A 131 -10.02 3.97 5.25
N ASN A 132 -9.66 4.27 6.50
CA ASN A 132 -8.89 3.32 7.30
C ASN A 132 -9.65 2.00 7.56
N GLY A 133 -10.98 2.04 7.60
CA GLY A 133 -11.82 0.85 7.73
C GLY A 133 -11.81 -0.09 6.53
N GLU A 134 -11.25 0.33 5.38
CA GLU A 134 -11.04 -0.48 4.19
C GLU A 134 -9.64 -1.12 4.14
N ILE A 135 -8.72 -0.69 5.01
CA ILE A 135 -7.37 -1.24 5.13
C ILE A 135 -7.44 -2.50 5.97
N ARG A 136 -7.56 -3.67 5.32
CA ARG A 136 -7.58 -4.98 5.98
C ARG A 136 -6.25 -5.69 5.90
N ILE A 137 -5.53 -5.49 4.81
CA ILE A 137 -4.22 -6.04 4.56
C ILE A 137 -3.36 -4.88 4.07
N VAL A 138 -2.24 -4.68 4.73
CA VAL A 138 -1.22 -3.71 4.34
C VAL A 138 0.11 -4.42 4.17
N GLN A 139 0.80 -4.14 3.06
CA GLN A 139 2.20 -4.54 2.86
C GLN A 139 3.05 -3.28 3.03
N ASN A 140 3.87 -3.23 4.07
CA ASN A 140 4.84 -2.17 4.24
C ASN A 140 6.14 -2.57 3.55
N LEU A 141 6.51 -1.83 2.49
CA LEU A 141 7.69 -2.11 1.66
C LEU A 141 8.95 -1.38 2.13
N SER A 142 8.86 -0.63 3.24
CA SER A 142 9.94 0.22 3.76
C SER A 142 10.20 0.03 5.25
N ARG A 143 9.53 -0.92 5.92
CA ARG A 143 9.70 -1.13 7.36
C ARG A 143 10.98 -1.89 7.65
N ASP A 144 11.84 -1.36 8.52
CA ASP A 144 13.09 -1.93 9.03
C ASP A 144 14.15 -2.21 7.94
N TRP A 145 13.80 -2.98 6.93
CA TRP A 145 14.63 -3.30 5.77
C TRP A 145 13.77 -3.59 4.55
N ALA A 146 14.39 -3.55 3.39
CA ALA A 146 13.74 -3.90 2.13
C ALA A 146 14.61 -4.88 1.33
N ARG A 147 14.04 -5.49 0.29
CA ARG A 147 14.77 -6.42 -0.59
C ARG A 147 14.63 -6.01 -2.05
N ALA A 148 15.76 -5.87 -2.71
CA ALA A 148 15.81 -5.77 -4.16
C ALA A 148 15.83 -7.20 -4.72
N VAL A 149 14.75 -7.60 -5.38
CA VAL A 149 14.65 -8.88 -6.10
C VAL A 149 14.80 -8.60 -7.58
N ILE A 150 15.68 -9.37 -8.25
CA ILE A 150 15.98 -9.18 -9.65
C ILE A 150 15.94 -10.53 -10.35
N ASP A 151 15.14 -10.61 -11.39
CA ASP A 151 15.04 -11.74 -12.28
C ASP A 151 15.91 -11.47 -13.52
N VAL A 152 16.82 -12.38 -13.78
CA VAL A 152 17.76 -12.35 -14.91
C VAL A 152 17.36 -13.44 -15.88
N ALA A 153 16.89 -13.04 -17.05
CA ALA A 153 16.56 -13.96 -18.12
C ALA A 153 17.79 -14.31 -18.94
N VAL A 154 18.01 -15.58 -19.16
CA VAL A 154 19.10 -16.14 -20.02
C VAL A 154 18.50 -17.13 -21.01
N THR A 155 19.21 -17.43 -22.11
CA THR A 155 18.74 -18.45 -23.06
C THR A 155 18.79 -19.83 -22.42
N PRO A 156 17.85 -20.76 -22.75
CA PRO A 156 17.83 -22.09 -22.14
C PRO A 156 19.09 -22.93 -22.46
N GLU A 157 19.80 -22.61 -23.54
CA GLU A 157 21.01 -23.30 -23.96
C GLU A 157 22.26 -22.81 -23.23
N GLU A 158 22.15 -21.69 -22.49
CA GLU A 158 23.29 -21.14 -21.74
C GLU A 158 23.57 -22.03 -20.53
N ASP A 159 24.85 -22.13 -20.18
CA ASP A 159 25.28 -22.78 -18.95
C ASP A 159 24.86 -21.92 -17.73
N VAL A 160 23.78 -22.34 -17.08
CA VAL A 160 23.22 -21.63 -15.92
C VAL A 160 24.20 -21.59 -14.75
N ASP A 161 25.04 -22.60 -14.56
CA ASP A 161 26.04 -22.60 -13.49
C ASP A 161 27.10 -21.53 -13.72
N ARG A 162 27.50 -21.33 -14.97
CA ARG A 162 28.37 -20.20 -15.36
C ARG A 162 27.73 -18.85 -15.06
N VAL A 163 26.45 -18.69 -15.39
CA VAL A 163 25.69 -17.47 -15.08
C VAL A 163 25.66 -17.21 -13.57
N VAL A 164 25.37 -18.25 -12.78
CA VAL A 164 25.33 -18.17 -11.32
C VAL A 164 26.68 -17.75 -10.74
N VAL A 165 27.79 -18.27 -11.28
CA VAL A 165 29.15 -17.89 -10.85
C VAL A 165 29.41 -16.40 -11.11
N VAL A 166 29.05 -15.90 -12.29
CA VAL A 166 29.21 -14.47 -12.64
C VAL A 166 28.38 -13.59 -11.70
N LEU A 167 27.12 -13.96 -11.48
CA LEU A 167 26.23 -13.21 -10.59
C LEU A 167 26.72 -13.22 -9.13
N ARG A 168 27.21 -14.36 -8.62
CA ARG A 168 27.80 -14.46 -7.28
C ARG A 168 29.04 -13.59 -7.12
N ALA A 169 29.91 -13.57 -8.12
CA ALA A 169 31.11 -12.73 -8.11
C ALA A 169 30.73 -11.23 -8.05
N LEU A 170 29.73 -10.81 -8.82
CA LEU A 170 29.22 -9.44 -8.80
C LEU A 170 28.62 -9.09 -7.44
N LEU A 171 27.81 -9.97 -6.85
CA LEU A 171 27.17 -9.73 -5.54
C LEU A 171 28.20 -9.70 -4.39
N ALA A 172 29.24 -10.51 -4.44
CA ALA A 172 30.31 -10.52 -3.44
C ALA A 172 31.07 -9.18 -3.38
N GLY A 173 31.14 -8.44 -4.47
CA GLY A 173 31.75 -7.12 -4.53
C GLY A 173 30.91 -5.98 -3.96
N LEU A 174 29.60 -6.18 -3.76
CA LEU A 174 28.67 -5.11 -3.37
C LEU A 174 28.99 -4.43 -2.03
N PRO A 175 29.36 -5.14 -0.95
CA PRO A 175 29.64 -4.49 0.32
C PRO A 175 30.78 -3.46 0.25
N ASN A 176 31.74 -3.67 -0.66
CA ASN A 176 32.89 -2.79 -0.86
C ASN A 176 32.66 -1.74 -1.95
N ASP A 177 31.49 -1.72 -2.56
CA ASP A 177 31.15 -0.75 -3.61
C ASP A 177 30.93 0.65 -3.00
N PRO A 178 31.56 1.70 -3.54
CA PRO A 178 31.44 3.05 -2.99
C PRO A 178 30.01 3.64 -3.14
N VAL A 179 29.21 3.15 -4.10
CA VAL A 179 27.85 3.66 -4.39
C VAL A 179 26.78 2.80 -3.75
N LEU A 180 26.87 1.47 -3.89
CA LEU A 180 25.85 0.53 -3.41
C LEU A 180 26.15 -0.01 -2.02
N GLY A 181 27.41 -0.12 -1.61
CA GLY A 181 27.80 -0.67 -0.31
C GLY A 181 27.07 -0.01 0.87
N PRO A 182 26.98 1.33 0.95
CA PRO A 182 26.25 2.00 2.03
C PRO A 182 24.75 1.73 2.05
N LEU A 183 24.15 1.24 0.95
CA LEU A 183 22.73 0.99 0.78
C LEU A 183 22.34 -0.47 1.03
N VAL A 184 23.34 -1.38 0.99
CA VAL A 184 23.15 -2.83 1.16
C VAL A 184 23.45 -3.20 2.61
N LEU A 185 22.58 -4.01 3.20
CA LEU A 185 22.70 -4.42 4.61
C LEU A 185 23.45 -5.76 4.76
N GLU A 186 23.32 -6.64 3.76
CA GLU A 186 23.92 -7.96 3.74
C GLU A 186 24.41 -8.29 2.33
N PRO A 187 25.42 -9.16 2.17
CA PRO A 187 25.82 -9.65 0.84
C PRO A 187 24.62 -10.18 0.08
N GLY A 188 24.55 -9.87 -1.22
CA GLY A 188 23.47 -10.39 -2.06
C GLY A 188 23.57 -11.91 -2.25
N GLU A 189 22.43 -12.53 -2.51
CA GLU A 189 22.28 -13.96 -2.69
C GLU A 189 21.72 -14.28 -4.08
N VAL A 190 22.29 -15.29 -4.75
CA VAL A 190 21.68 -15.89 -5.94
C VAL A 190 20.81 -17.05 -5.48
N LEU A 191 19.49 -16.90 -5.59
CA LEU A 191 18.50 -17.89 -5.15
C LEU A 191 18.45 -19.13 -6.06
N GLY A 192 18.88 -18.97 -7.33
CA GLY A 192 18.90 -20.04 -8.31
C GLY A 192 17.93 -19.82 -9.46
N VAL A 193 17.59 -20.90 -10.16
CA VAL A 193 16.62 -20.87 -11.27
C VAL A 193 15.21 -20.84 -10.73
N GLU A 194 14.49 -19.76 -11.00
CA GLU A 194 13.11 -19.55 -10.57
C GLU A 194 12.09 -20.13 -11.56
N ALA A 195 12.40 -20.02 -12.86
CA ALA A 195 11.51 -20.51 -13.90
C ALA A 195 12.30 -20.96 -15.13
N ILE A 196 11.80 -22.00 -15.79
CA ILE A 196 12.31 -22.49 -17.07
C ILE A 196 11.16 -22.46 -18.06
N GLY A 197 11.36 -21.72 -19.15
CA GLY A 197 10.43 -21.63 -20.26
C GLY A 197 11.08 -22.05 -21.60
N PRO A 198 10.29 -22.20 -22.66
CA PRO A 198 10.81 -22.64 -23.96
C PRO A 198 11.77 -21.63 -24.62
N GLN A 199 11.74 -20.37 -24.20
CA GLN A 199 12.55 -19.30 -24.78
C GLN A 199 13.57 -18.72 -23.79
N GLN A 200 13.41 -18.95 -22.48
CA GLN A 200 14.28 -18.40 -21.45
C GLN A 200 14.28 -19.23 -20.17
N ALA A 201 15.41 -19.25 -19.49
CA ALA A 201 15.51 -19.59 -18.08
C ALA A 201 15.66 -18.30 -17.27
N THR A 202 15.05 -18.25 -16.08
CA THR A 202 15.09 -17.08 -15.21
C THR A 202 15.87 -17.40 -13.95
N VAL A 203 16.98 -16.72 -13.74
CA VAL A 203 17.78 -16.82 -12.51
C VAL A 203 17.41 -15.65 -11.60
N ARG A 204 16.99 -15.96 -10.38
CA ARG A 204 16.61 -14.95 -9.37
C ARG A 204 17.75 -14.68 -8.41
N LEU A 205 17.94 -13.41 -8.12
CA LEU A 205 18.84 -12.95 -7.07
C LEU A 205 18.13 -11.94 -6.16
N ALA A 206 18.60 -11.85 -4.93
CA ALA A 206 18.02 -10.96 -3.93
C ALA A 206 19.12 -10.25 -3.14
N VAL A 207 18.90 -8.97 -2.84
CA VAL A 207 19.82 -8.15 -2.04
C VAL A 207 19.01 -7.42 -0.98
N LYS A 208 19.41 -7.58 0.29
CA LYS A 208 18.79 -6.87 1.40
C LYS A 208 19.34 -5.45 1.47
N THR A 209 18.46 -4.48 1.51
CA THR A 209 18.79 -3.07 1.41
C THR A 209 18.22 -2.27 2.58
N ARG A 210 18.71 -1.06 2.76
CA ARG A 210 18.04 -0.09 3.62
C ARG A 210 16.64 0.22 3.09
N PRO A 211 15.70 0.62 3.97
CA PRO A 211 14.38 1.08 3.57
C PRO A 211 14.44 2.11 2.44
N LEU A 212 13.50 2.00 1.49
CA LEU A 212 13.34 2.89 0.32
C LEU A 212 14.45 2.81 -0.74
N GLU A 213 15.58 2.14 -0.48
CA GLU A 213 16.72 2.04 -1.41
C GLU A 213 16.63 0.83 -2.36
N GLN A 214 15.70 -0.10 -2.14
CA GLN A 214 15.56 -1.33 -2.94
C GLN A 214 15.38 -1.06 -4.42
N TRP A 215 14.67 -0.01 -4.79
CA TRP A 215 14.45 0.33 -6.21
C TRP A 215 15.70 0.92 -6.86
N ARG A 216 16.45 1.74 -6.13
CA ARG A 216 17.72 2.32 -6.60
C ARG A 216 18.76 1.23 -6.79
N VAL A 217 18.92 0.37 -5.78
CA VAL A 217 19.82 -0.78 -5.83
C VAL A 217 19.45 -1.71 -6.98
N ALA A 218 18.15 -2.04 -7.13
CA ALA A 218 17.69 -2.92 -8.20
C ALA A 218 17.97 -2.35 -9.61
N ARG A 219 17.79 -1.05 -9.83
CA ARG A 219 18.08 -0.42 -11.13
C ARG A 219 19.57 -0.46 -11.46
N GLU A 220 20.42 -0.11 -10.51
CA GLU A 220 21.86 -0.11 -10.72
C GLU A 220 22.41 -1.53 -10.88
N LEU A 221 21.90 -2.50 -10.10
CA LEU A 221 22.28 -3.90 -10.25
C LEU A 221 21.89 -4.45 -11.62
N ARG A 222 20.70 -4.17 -12.14
CA ARG A 222 20.30 -4.60 -13.50
C ARG A 222 21.29 -4.10 -14.55
N ARG A 223 21.74 -2.84 -14.44
CA ARG A 223 22.75 -2.28 -15.33
C ARG A 223 24.07 -3.04 -15.24
N ARG A 224 24.56 -3.31 -14.02
CA ARG A 224 25.83 -4.03 -13.80
C ARG A 224 25.74 -5.49 -14.21
N ILE A 225 24.63 -6.16 -13.94
CA ILE A 225 24.37 -7.52 -14.38
C ILE A 225 24.44 -7.61 -15.91
N LEU A 226 23.81 -6.67 -16.62
CA LEU A 226 23.85 -6.64 -18.07
C LEU A 226 25.30 -6.51 -18.60
N LEU A 227 26.14 -5.69 -17.98
CA LEU A 227 27.54 -5.54 -18.35
C LEU A 227 28.35 -6.81 -18.04
N ALA A 228 28.23 -7.35 -16.83
CA ALA A 228 28.96 -8.55 -16.41
C ALA A 228 28.64 -9.78 -17.27
N LEU A 229 27.36 -9.96 -17.63
CA LEU A 229 26.95 -11.06 -18.51
C LEU A 229 27.49 -10.88 -19.94
N ARG A 230 27.52 -9.66 -20.47
CA ARG A 230 28.12 -9.38 -21.77
C ARG A 230 29.62 -9.67 -21.79
N GLU A 231 30.35 -9.23 -20.76
CA GLU A 231 31.77 -9.50 -20.59
C GLU A 231 32.05 -11.01 -20.46
N ALA A 232 31.16 -11.74 -19.82
CA ALA A 232 31.20 -13.19 -19.71
C ALA A 232 30.80 -13.94 -21.00
N GLY A 233 30.34 -13.23 -22.03
CA GLY A 233 29.86 -13.81 -23.29
C GLY A 233 28.51 -14.53 -23.18
N VAL A 234 27.71 -14.23 -22.13
CA VAL A 234 26.38 -14.80 -21.94
C VAL A 234 25.37 -14.04 -22.80
N SER A 235 24.60 -14.78 -23.60
CA SER A 235 23.62 -14.22 -24.52
C SER A 235 22.29 -13.93 -23.81
N ALA A 236 21.72 -12.74 -24.09
CA ALA A 236 20.35 -12.44 -23.68
C ALA A 236 19.35 -13.25 -24.53
N PRO A 237 18.22 -13.67 -23.97
CA PRO A 237 17.20 -14.37 -24.73
C PRO A 237 16.61 -13.47 -25.81
N TYR A 238 16.38 -14.04 -26.99
CA TYR A 238 15.71 -13.38 -28.10
C TYR A 238 14.59 -14.26 -28.64
N PRO A 239 13.52 -13.69 -29.22
CA PRO A 239 12.42 -14.46 -29.79
C PRO A 239 12.95 -15.37 -30.90
N ARG A 240 12.62 -16.66 -30.83
CA ARG A 240 12.96 -17.65 -31.87
C ARG A 240 11.69 -18.05 -32.58
N THR A 241 11.70 -18.00 -33.91
CA THR A 241 10.67 -18.57 -34.76
C THR A 241 11.24 -19.81 -35.42
N VAL A 242 10.66 -20.97 -35.14
CA VAL A 242 10.99 -22.22 -35.82
C VAL A 242 10.05 -22.33 -37.02
N THR A 243 10.58 -22.19 -38.22
CA THR A 243 9.83 -22.46 -39.46
C THR A 243 10.08 -23.90 -39.89
N ILE A 244 9.09 -24.75 -39.76
CA ILE A 244 9.15 -26.10 -40.28
C ILE A 244 8.81 -26.03 -41.76
N ILE A 245 9.81 -26.17 -42.63
CA ILE A 245 9.62 -26.30 -44.06
C ILE A 245 9.31 -27.77 -44.33
N GLN A 246 8.04 -28.09 -44.54
CA GLN A 246 7.64 -29.42 -45.00
C GLN A 246 8.02 -29.52 -46.50
N PRO A 247 8.85 -30.53 -46.90
CA PRO A 247 9.11 -30.72 -48.32
C PRO A 247 7.81 -30.99 -49.05
N PRO A 248 7.64 -30.53 -50.29
CA PRO A 248 6.43 -30.81 -51.05
C PRO A 248 6.27 -32.31 -51.16
N ASP A 249 5.04 -32.76 -50.83
CA ASP A 249 4.62 -34.15 -50.93
C ASP A 249 5.00 -34.67 -52.33
N SER A 250 5.87 -35.67 -52.36
CA SER A 250 6.24 -36.32 -53.63
C SER A 250 4.91 -36.88 -54.21
N ALA A 251 4.46 -36.28 -55.28
CA ALA A 251 3.26 -36.69 -55.99
C ALA A 251 3.22 -38.21 -56.14
N GLU A 252 2.20 -38.86 -55.60
CA GLU A 252 1.90 -40.26 -55.90
C GLU A 252 1.80 -40.42 -57.41
N PRO A 253 2.45 -41.43 -58.00
CA PRO A 253 2.25 -41.70 -59.41
C PRO A 253 0.80 -42.13 -59.64
N SER A 254 0.08 -41.42 -60.49
CA SER A 254 -1.26 -41.76 -60.94
C SER A 254 -1.34 -43.19 -61.45
N PRO A 255 -2.27 -44.04 -60.98
CA PRO A 255 -2.43 -45.41 -61.54
C PRO A 255 -2.96 -45.31 -62.97
N SER A 256 -2.23 -45.97 -63.85
CA SER A 256 -2.56 -46.22 -65.25
C SER A 256 -3.71 -47.25 -65.39
#